data_5c9455fa22bbb829ce63715a5e1b728c
#
_entry.id   5c9455fa22bbb829ce63715a5e1b728c
#
_cell.length_a   1.000
_cell.length_b   1.000
_cell.length_c   1.000
_cell.angle_alpha   90.00
_cell.angle_beta   90.00
_cell.angle_gamma   90.00
#
_symmetry.space_group_name_H-M   'P 1'
#
loop_
_entity.id
_entity.type
_entity.pdbx_description
1 polymer ?
#
loop_
_entity_poly.entity_id
_entity_poly.type
_entity_poly.pdbx_seq_one_letter_code
_entity_poly.pdbx_strand_id
1 'polypeptide(L)'
;MAVLDDDRIDSELARLDGWERDGNHIRRRFRFADFREAWGFMSRVALSAEAMDHHPEWHNVYNSVSIGLSTHDAGGLTEKDFRLAAEI
;
A
#
# COMPACT_ATOMS: atom_id res chain seq x y z
N MET A 1 2.88 0.36 18.32
CA MET A 1 3.26 -0.48 17.17
C MET A 1 4.69 -0.20 16.76
N ALA A 2 5.47 -1.23 16.56
CA ALA A 2 6.91 -1.10 16.33
C ALA A 2 7.24 -0.93 14.86
N VAL A 3 8.11 0.02 14.56
CA VAL A 3 8.68 0.19 13.22
C VAL A 3 9.58 -1.02 12.93
N LEU A 4 9.45 -1.58 11.73
CA LEU A 4 10.28 -2.70 11.31
C LEU A 4 11.68 -2.21 10.94
N ASP A 5 12.70 -3.05 11.20
CA ASP A 5 14.06 -2.75 10.78
C ASP A 5 14.24 -3.05 9.28
N ASP A 6 15.38 -2.67 8.73
CA ASP A 6 15.64 -2.80 7.29
C ASP A 6 15.61 -4.26 6.83
N ASP A 7 16.15 -5.17 7.62
CA ASP A 7 16.18 -6.60 7.26
C ASP A 7 14.76 -7.16 7.19
N ARG A 8 13.91 -6.79 8.13
CA ARG A 8 12.52 -7.24 8.13
C ARG A 8 11.74 -6.65 6.98
N ILE A 9 11.97 -5.37 6.66
CA ILE A 9 11.33 -4.71 5.52
C ILE A 9 11.72 -5.43 4.23
N ASP A 10 13.00 -5.73 4.04
CA ASP A 10 13.47 -6.44 2.86
C ASP A 10 12.84 -7.83 2.74
N SER A 11 12.73 -8.55 3.85
CA SER A 11 12.09 -9.87 3.88
C SER A 11 10.63 -9.79 3.48
N GLU A 12 9.91 -8.82 4.01
CA GLU A 12 8.50 -8.65 3.70
C GLU A 12 8.27 -8.24 2.25
N LEU A 13 9.11 -7.33 1.72
CA LEU A 13 9.04 -6.91 0.32
C LEU A 13 9.29 -8.07 -0.64
N ALA A 14 10.20 -8.98 -0.28
CA ALA A 14 10.51 -10.14 -1.12
C ALA A 14 9.31 -11.06 -1.31
N ARG A 15 8.31 -10.97 -0.45
CA ARG A 15 7.09 -11.79 -0.50
C ARG A 15 5.97 -11.13 -1.30
N LEU A 16 6.17 -9.89 -1.76
CA LEU A 16 5.18 -9.12 -2.49
C LEU A 16 5.67 -8.82 -3.90
N ASP A 17 4.74 -8.79 -4.85
CA ASP A 17 5.06 -8.42 -6.24
C ASP A 17 4.73 -6.95 -6.48
N GLY A 18 5.67 -6.23 -7.09
CA GLY A 18 5.43 -4.89 -7.59
C GLY A 18 5.53 -3.77 -6.56
N TRP A 19 5.76 -4.08 -5.29
CA TRP A 19 5.96 -3.08 -4.26
C TRP A 19 7.43 -2.75 -4.11
N GLU A 20 7.72 -1.46 -3.98
CA GLU A 20 9.09 -0.97 -3.79
C GLU A 20 9.13 -0.07 -2.57
N ARG A 21 10.28 -0.07 -1.88
CA ARG A 21 10.49 0.82 -0.75
C ARG A 21 10.88 2.21 -1.23
N ASP A 22 10.27 3.22 -0.63
CA ASP A 22 10.60 4.63 -0.84
C ASP A 22 10.66 5.29 0.55
N GLY A 23 11.84 5.27 1.18
CA GLY A 23 12.02 5.79 2.52
C GLY A 23 11.17 5.07 3.54
N ASN A 24 10.24 5.79 4.17
CA ASN A 24 9.31 5.26 5.16
C ASN A 24 8.00 4.76 4.56
N HIS A 25 7.97 4.59 3.24
CA HIS A 25 6.80 4.12 2.50
C HIS A 25 7.15 2.89 1.68
N ILE A 26 6.14 2.09 1.35
CA ILE A 26 6.19 1.17 0.21
C ILE A 26 5.19 1.66 -0.81
N ARG A 27 5.54 1.55 -2.10
CA ARG A 27 4.75 2.10 -3.19
C ARG A 27 4.55 1.09 -4.28
N ARG A 28 3.37 1.18 -4.94
CA ARG A 28 3.07 0.40 -6.12
C ARG A 28 2.13 1.19 -7.02
N ARG A 29 2.38 1.10 -8.34
CA ARG A 29 1.50 1.70 -9.36
C ARG A 29 0.71 0.61 -10.04
N PHE A 30 -0.57 0.88 -10.25
CA PHE A 30 -1.49 -0.03 -10.92
C PHE A 30 -2.05 0.65 -12.15
N ARG A 31 -2.26 -0.12 -13.23
CA ARG A 31 -2.86 0.39 -14.45
C ARG A 31 -4.00 -0.54 -14.88
N PHE A 32 -5.12 0.06 -15.24
CA PHE A 32 -6.33 -0.66 -15.58
C PHE A 32 -6.75 -0.32 -17.01
N ALA A 33 -7.81 -0.97 -17.52
CA ALA A 33 -8.31 -0.71 -18.87
C ALA A 33 -8.94 0.69 -18.97
N ASP A 34 -9.62 1.14 -17.92
CA ASP A 34 -10.30 2.42 -17.91
C ASP A 34 -10.48 2.93 -16.47
N PHE A 35 -11.12 4.09 -16.34
CA PHE A 35 -11.40 4.70 -15.05
C PHE A 35 -12.35 3.85 -14.21
N ARG A 36 -13.31 3.23 -14.85
CA ARG A 36 -14.31 2.40 -14.15
C ARG A 36 -13.62 1.26 -13.38
N GLU A 37 -12.70 0.58 -14.05
CA GLU A 37 -11.92 -0.48 -13.40
C GLU A 37 -11.04 0.07 -12.29
N ALA A 38 -10.38 1.21 -12.53
CA ALA A 38 -9.54 1.86 -11.51
C ALA A 38 -10.37 2.23 -10.29
N TRP A 39 -11.55 2.80 -10.49
CA TRP A 39 -12.44 3.20 -9.38
C TRP A 39 -12.96 1.99 -8.61
N GLY A 40 -13.32 0.92 -9.31
CA GLY A 40 -13.74 -0.32 -8.65
C GLY A 40 -12.64 -0.90 -7.77
N PHE A 41 -11.41 -0.90 -8.27
CA PHE A 41 -10.24 -1.32 -7.51
C PHE A 41 -10.04 -0.45 -6.26
N MET A 42 -10.08 0.88 -6.43
CA MET A 42 -9.94 1.81 -5.30
C MET A 42 -11.03 1.61 -4.25
N SER A 43 -12.26 1.34 -4.70
CA SER A 43 -13.37 1.10 -3.78
C SER A 43 -13.13 -0.15 -2.93
N ARG A 44 -12.61 -1.21 -3.52
CA ARG A 44 -12.27 -2.43 -2.79
C ARG A 44 -11.11 -2.21 -1.81
N VAL A 45 -10.08 -1.49 -2.25
CA VAL A 45 -8.97 -1.14 -1.37
C VAL A 45 -9.44 -0.29 -0.19
N ALA A 46 -10.34 0.65 -0.45
CA ALA A 46 -10.90 1.51 0.60
C ALA A 46 -11.61 0.70 1.68
N LEU A 47 -12.34 -0.34 1.29
CA LEU A 47 -13.02 -1.20 2.27
C LEU A 47 -12.03 -1.98 3.12
N SER A 48 -10.98 -2.52 2.52
CA SER A 48 -9.92 -3.23 3.27
C SER A 48 -9.19 -2.28 4.20
N ALA A 49 -8.85 -1.09 3.73
CA ALA A 49 -8.15 -0.08 4.53
C ALA A 49 -8.97 0.35 5.73
N GLU A 50 -10.27 0.56 5.52
CA GLU A 50 -11.16 0.97 6.62
C GLU A 50 -11.32 -0.14 7.64
N ALA A 51 -11.44 -1.37 7.19
CA ALA A 51 -11.56 -2.52 8.11
C ALA A 51 -10.32 -2.68 8.99
N MET A 52 -9.15 -2.34 8.47
CA MET A 52 -7.88 -2.41 9.21
C MET A 52 -7.58 -1.13 9.99
N ASP A 53 -8.37 -0.09 9.81
CA ASP A 53 -8.07 1.25 10.33
C ASP A 53 -6.66 1.68 9.93
N HIS A 54 -6.31 1.44 8.64
CA HIS A 54 -5.00 1.77 8.10
C HIS A 54 -5.18 2.25 6.65
N HIS A 55 -5.03 3.56 6.44
CA HIS A 55 -5.44 4.19 5.20
C HIS A 55 -4.26 4.49 4.28
N PRO A 56 -4.39 4.23 2.97
CA PRO A 56 -3.30 4.49 2.04
C PRO A 56 -3.18 5.97 1.69
N GLU A 57 -2.00 6.36 1.24
CA GLU A 57 -1.80 7.60 0.50
C GLU A 57 -1.84 7.22 -0.97
N TRP A 58 -2.79 7.76 -1.73
CA TRP A 58 -2.94 7.33 -3.10
C TRP A 58 -3.30 8.47 -4.03
N HIS A 59 -3.07 8.22 -5.31
CA HIS A 59 -3.29 9.18 -6.37
C HIS A 59 -3.86 8.45 -7.58
N ASN A 60 -4.93 8.98 -8.14
CA ASN A 60 -5.57 8.39 -9.30
C ASN A 60 -5.66 9.40 -10.44
N VAL A 61 -5.22 8.98 -11.61
CA VAL A 61 -5.43 9.71 -12.86
C VAL A 61 -5.96 8.70 -13.86
N TYR A 62 -7.20 8.88 -14.26
CA TYR A 62 -7.89 8.02 -15.24
C TYR A 62 -7.75 6.53 -14.87
N ASN A 63 -6.94 5.77 -15.63
CA ASN A 63 -6.78 4.33 -15.42
C ASN A 63 -5.55 3.97 -14.55
N SER A 64 -4.86 4.95 -14.00
CA SER A 64 -3.67 4.74 -13.18
C SER A 64 -3.96 5.04 -11.73
N VAL A 65 -3.51 4.16 -10.84
CA VAL A 65 -3.62 4.33 -9.39
C VAL A 65 -2.25 4.10 -8.79
N SER A 66 -1.74 5.09 -8.05
CA SER A 66 -0.49 4.95 -7.31
C SER A 66 -0.82 4.87 -5.84
N ILE A 67 -0.31 3.86 -5.14
CA ILE A 67 -0.57 3.66 -3.72
C ILE A 67 0.74 3.73 -2.96
N GLY A 68 0.74 4.51 -1.87
CA GLY A 68 1.83 4.54 -0.90
C GLY A 68 1.30 4.15 0.46
N LEU A 69 2.04 3.32 1.17
CA LEU A 69 1.68 2.87 2.52
C LEU A 69 2.78 3.21 3.50
N SER A 70 2.39 3.71 4.65
CA SER A 70 3.27 4.00 5.77
C SER A 70 2.44 4.06 7.04
N THR A 71 3.05 3.90 8.19
CA THR A 71 2.35 4.03 9.48
C THR A 71 2.80 5.32 10.15
N HIS A 72 2.04 6.38 9.95
CA HIS A 72 2.39 7.73 10.44
C HIS A 72 2.61 7.76 11.94
N ASP A 73 1.73 7.14 12.71
CA ASP A 73 1.82 7.15 14.17
C ASP A 73 3.09 6.50 14.68
N ALA A 74 3.63 5.53 13.95
CA ALA A 74 4.86 4.85 14.33
C ALA A 74 6.10 5.53 13.75
N GLY A 75 5.94 6.38 12.75
CA GLY A 75 7.04 7.07 12.09
C GLY A 75 7.78 6.23 11.06
N GLY A 76 7.14 5.21 10.50
CA GLY A 76 7.76 4.36 9.49
C GLY A 76 6.92 3.16 9.13
N LEU A 77 7.55 2.16 8.52
CA LEU A 77 6.86 0.95 8.08
C LEU A 77 6.65 -0.02 9.24
N THR A 78 5.45 -0.58 9.30
CA THR A 78 5.08 -1.60 10.29
C THR A 78 4.40 -2.77 9.60
N GLU A 79 4.04 -3.79 10.37
CA GLU A 79 3.33 -4.95 9.85
C GLU A 79 2.00 -4.59 9.17
N LYS A 80 1.35 -3.51 9.61
CA LYS A 80 0.08 -3.06 9.01
C LYS A 80 0.24 -2.72 7.54
N ASP A 81 1.35 -2.10 7.18
CA ASP A 81 1.62 -1.71 5.78
C ASP A 81 1.72 -2.95 4.90
N PHE A 82 2.41 -3.96 5.37
CA PHE A 82 2.58 -5.20 4.60
C PHE A 82 1.32 -6.05 4.57
N ARG A 83 0.52 -6.03 5.62
CA ARG A 83 -0.78 -6.69 5.62
C ARG A 83 -1.73 -6.08 4.60
N LEU A 84 -1.80 -4.74 4.56
CA LEU A 84 -2.66 -4.08 3.59
C LEU A 84 -2.15 -4.30 2.17
N ALA A 85 -0.84 -4.21 1.96
CA ALA A 85 -0.25 -4.49 0.66
C ALA A 85 -0.58 -5.90 0.15
N ALA A 86 -0.59 -6.88 1.05
CA ALA A 86 -0.93 -8.26 0.69
C ALA A 86 -2.41 -8.41 0.31
N GLU A 87 -3.30 -7.59 0.89
CA GLU A 87 -4.72 -7.62 0.56
C GLU A 87 -5.04 -6.86 -0.72
N ILE A 88 -4.20 -5.93 -1.10
CA ILE A 88 -4.34 -5.18 -2.34
C ILE A 88 -3.88 -6.03 -3.50
#